data_9f2aa855dc01c4121bf734ed8a4e77e0
#
_entry.id   9f2aa855dc01c4121bf734ed8a4e77e0
#
_cell.length_a   1.000
_cell.length_b   1.000
_cell.length_c   1.000
_cell.angle_alpha   90.00
_cell.angle_beta   90.00
_cell.angle_gamma   90.00
#
_symmetry.space_group_name_H-M   'P 1'
#
loop_
_entity.id
_entity.type
_entity.pdbx_description
1 polymer ?
#
loop_
_entity_poly.entity_id
_entity_poly.type
_entity_poly.pdbx_seq_one_letter_code
_entity_poly.pdbx_strand_id
1 'polypeptide(L)'
;MYMVECAKRMERIRGLVLARCKDDGEAFVDASRLVCIDRLLEGSEWMCVAEGRLMRLYSQRALQAEDCVIVVSSHVDCVYESLCFEMLPSDDAAELTARGTWDNALTNAAVVELMLSGRLPQNVVVAFTGDEEVKSRGAQEVVGALSEADCYVRFVVVTDVTNVGWEHGLAFTIENDLNVDILTAHSIVEGMKGYAGRYGFVHEALPDESWIYDEYKLPCLTLCHPVGGDMHSDEGALARLSAFPVYCDALADLCKILTELTH
;
A
#
# COMPACT_ATOMS: atom_id res chain seq x y z
N MET A 1 8.78 -12.03 23.31
CA MET A 1 8.55 -12.17 21.85
C MET A 1 7.70 -11.01 21.30
N TYR A 2 6.51 -10.75 21.79
CA TYR A 2 5.61 -9.67 21.33
C TYR A 2 6.24 -8.26 21.35
N MET A 3 6.89 -7.87 22.46
CA MET A 3 7.54 -6.54 22.57
C MET A 3 8.70 -6.35 21.58
N VAL A 4 9.46 -7.40 21.28
CA VAL A 4 10.56 -7.35 20.31
C VAL A 4 10.00 -7.16 18.88
N GLU A 5 8.89 -7.81 18.55
CA GLU A 5 8.24 -7.66 17.25
C GLU A 5 7.65 -6.27 17.06
N CYS A 6 6.99 -5.72 18.09
CA CYS A 6 6.52 -4.34 18.08
C CYS A 6 7.67 -3.34 17.86
N ALA A 7 8.80 -3.53 18.56
CA ALA A 7 9.95 -2.65 18.41
C ALA A 7 10.54 -2.69 16.98
N LYS A 8 10.68 -3.88 16.39
CA LYS A 8 11.15 -4.05 15.01
C LYS A 8 10.19 -3.39 14.00
N ARG A 9 8.89 -3.56 14.19
CA ARG A 9 7.87 -2.92 13.36
C ARG A 9 7.99 -1.41 13.41
N MET A 10 8.11 -0.83 14.60
CA MET A 10 8.30 0.61 14.76
C MET A 10 9.57 1.12 14.10
N GLU A 11 10.65 0.36 14.17
CA GLU A 11 11.91 0.69 13.51
C GLU A 11 11.76 0.66 11.97
N ARG A 12 11.06 -0.34 11.42
CA ARG A 12 10.74 -0.40 9.98
C ARG A 12 9.90 0.79 9.53
N ILE A 13 8.80 1.08 10.23
CA ILE A 13 7.94 2.24 9.93
C ILE A 13 8.78 3.52 9.91
N ARG A 14 9.53 3.77 10.99
CA ARG A 14 10.39 4.96 11.11
C ARG A 14 11.42 5.02 9.99
N GLY A 15 12.05 3.90 9.66
CA GLY A 15 13.06 3.80 8.60
C GLY A 15 12.49 4.21 7.24
N LEU A 16 11.30 3.75 6.89
CA LEU A 16 10.63 4.07 5.63
C LEU A 16 10.12 5.51 5.59
N VAL A 17 9.56 6.01 6.70
CA VAL A 17 9.11 7.41 6.80
C VAL A 17 10.26 8.40 6.61
N LEU A 18 11.42 8.09 7.17
CA LEU A 18 12.61 8.95 7.09
C LEU A 18 13.48 8.68 5.85
N ALA A 19 13.09 7.75 4.99
CA ALA A 19 13.74 7.50 3.71
C ALA A 19 12.96 8.22 2.60
N ARG A 20 13.64 9.16 1.93
CA ARG A 20 13.04 9.95 0.86
C ARG A 20 12.88 9.12 -0.41
N CYS A 21 11.83 9.43 -1.18
CA CYS A 21 11.73 9.04 -2.57
C CYS A 21 11.17 10.22 -3.37
N LYS A 22 11.89 10.64 -4.37
CA LYS A 22 11.47 11.70 -5.32
C LYS A 22 11.77 11.26 -6.73
N ASP A 23 10.95 11.68 -7.64
CA ASP A 23 11.17 11.56 -9.07
C ASP A 23 11.04 12.93 -9.77
N ASP A 24 11.42 12.99 -11.03
CA ASP A 24 11.26 14.16 -11.90
C ASP A 24 10.17 13.92 -12.96
N GLY A 25 9.43 12.84 -12.77
CA GLY A 25 8.42 12.39 -13.70
C GLY A 25 8.95 11.57 -14.88
N GLU A 26 10.26 11.44 -15.01
CA GLU A 26 10.91 10.59 -16.00
C GLU A 26 11.61 9.38 -15.33
N ALA A 27 12.16 9.59 -14.12
CA ALA A 27 12.82 8.57 -13.34
C ALA A 27 12.90 8.97 -11.86
N PHE A 28 13.20 8.01 -10.98
CA PHE A 28 13.56 8.31 -9.60
C PHE A 28 14.89 9.08 -9.54
N VAL A 29 14.87 10.28 -8.96
CA VAL A 29 16.06 11.11 -8.71
C VAL A 29 16.59 10.92 -7.29
N ASP A 30 15.74 10.49 -6.36
CA ASP A 30 16.11 9.99 -5.03
C ASP A 30 15.29 8.72 -4.74
N ALA A 31 15.94 7.59 -4.71
CA ALA A 31 15.33 6.28 -4.48
C ALA A 31 15.63 5.71 -3.07
N SER A 32 15.95 6.56 -2.08
CA SER A 32 16.38 6.09 -0.76
C SER A 32 15.34 5.19 -0.08
N ARG A 33 14.04 5.43 -0.27
CA ARG A 33 12.97 4.56 0.25
C ARG A 33 12.97 3.19 -0.41
N LEU A 34 13.13 3.12 -1.75
CA LEU A 34 13.26 1.86 -2.47
C LEU A 34 14.50 1.08 -2.03
N VAL A 35 15.64 1.75 -1.83
CA VAL A 35 16.86 1.12 -1.29
C VAL A 35 16.63 0.59 0.12
N CYS A 36 15.85 1.29 0.95
CA CYS A 36 15.46 0.80 2.27
C CYS A 36 14.59 -0.46 2.16
N ILE A 37 13.61 -0.47 1.26
CA ILE A 37 12.75 -1.63 0.98
C ILE A 37 13.60 -2.83 0.53
N ASP A 38 14.49 -2.66 -0.45
CA ASP A 38 15.38 -3.73 -0.93
C ASP A 38 16.18 -4.36 0.21
N ARG A 39 16.78 -3.53 1.08
CA ARG A 39 17.54 -4.03 2.23
C ARG A 39 16.68 -4.80 3.23
N LEU A 40 15.43 -4.37 3.45
CA LEU A 40 14.51 -5.08 4.31
C LEU A 40 14.12 -6.44 3.72
N LEU A 41 14.03 -6.55 2.40
CA LEU A 41 13.68 -7.78 1.70
C LEU A 41 14.87 -8.71 1.45
N GLU A 42 16.11 -8.30 1.73
CA GLU A 42 17.29 -9.16 1.59
C GLU A 42 17.12 -10.48 2.36
N GLY A 43 17.28 -11.60 1.63
CA GLY A 43 17.13 -12.95 2.21
C GLY A 43 15.68 -13.40 2.43
N SER A 44 14.68 -12.61 2.03
CA SER A 44 13.29 -13.05 1.95
C SER A 44 13.03 -13.86 0.67
N GLU A 45 11.81 -14.37 0.51
CA GLU A 45 11.36 -15.06 -0.71
C GLU A 45 11.04 -14.09 -1.87
N TRP A 46 11.01 -12.79 -1.60
CA TRP A 46 10.63 -11.78 -2.58
C TRP A 46 11.83 -11.36 -3.43
N MET A 47 11.62 -11.33 -4.74
CA MET A 47 12.62 -10.88 -5.71
C MET A 47 12.04 -9.76 -6.57
N CYS A 48 12.87 -8.80 -6.96
CA CYS A 48 12.52 -7.83 -7.98
C CYS A 48 12.47 -8.55 -9.33
N VAL A 49 11.28 -8.64 -9.94
CA VAL A 49 11.05 -9.36 -11.21
C VAL A 49 10.99 -8.41 -12.41
N ALA A 50 10.73 -7.13 -12.16
CA ALA A 50 10.84 -6.08 -13.17
C ALA A 50 11.19 -4.75 -12.50
N GLU A 51 12.01 -3.95 -13.18
CA GLU A 51 12.39 -2.59 -12.77
C GLU A 51 12.20 -1.66 -13.97
N GLY A 52 11.37 -0.63 -13.76
CA GLY A 52 11.14 0.48 -14.67
C GLY A 52 11.86 1.75 -14.23
N ARG A 53 11.55 2.86 -14.87
CA ARG A 53 12.09 4.18 -14.48
C ARG A 53 11.41 4.70 -13.22
N LEU A 54 10.12 4.39 -13.05
CA LEU A 54 9.22 4.86 -12.00
C LEU A 54 8.53 3.70 -11.29
N MET A 55 9.00 2.46 -11.42
CA MET A 55 8.43 1.33 -10.71
C MET A 55 9.45 0.25 -10.40
N ARG A 56 9.19 -0.53 -9.34
CA ARG A 56 9.77 -1.84 -9.07
C ARG A 56 8.67 -2.84 -8.76
N LEU A 57 8.77 -4.00 -9.40
CA LEU A 57 7.80 -5.09 -9.27
C LEU A 57 8.44 -6.29 -8.56
N TYR A 58 7.80 -6.75 -7.49
CA TYR A 58 8.30 -7.86 -6.68
C TYR A 58 7.33 -9.03 -6.70
N SER A 59 7.87 -10.24 -6.76
CA SER A 59 7.11 -11.48 -6.66
C SER A 59 7.88 -12.54 -5.87
N GLN A 60 7.18 -13.53 -5.31
CA GLN A 60 7.79 -14.68 -4.63
C GLN A 60 8.38 -15.70 -5.63
N ARG A 61 8.10 -15.57 -6.90
CA ARG A 61 8.62 -16.40 -7.99
C ARG A 61 8.72 -15.61 -9.29
N ALA A 62 9.51 -16.12 -10.24
CA ALA A 62 9.51 -15.54 -11.57
C ALA A 62 8.10 -15.57 -12.19
N LEU A 63 7.70 -14.48 -12.83
CA LEU A 63 6.45 -14.41 -13.58
C LEU A 63 6.53 -15.28 -14.83
N GLN A 64 5.42 -15.92 -15.15
CA GLN A 64 5.28 -16.76 -16.34
C GLN A 64 4.07 -16.30 -17.15
N ALA A 65 4.10 -16.54 -18.46
CA ALA A 65 2.96 -16.30 -19.31
C ALA A 65 1.70 -17.00 -18.77
N GLU A 66 0.57 -16.32 -18.89
CA GLU A 66 -0.75 -16.76 -18.37
C GLU A 66 -0.87 -16.80 -16.83
N ASP A 67 0.13 -16.33 -16.08
CA ASP A 67 -0.03 -16.17 -14.64
C ASP A 67 -1.20 -15.21 -14.34
N CYS A 68 -2.10 -15.67 -13.46
CA CYS A 68 -3.20 -14.85 -12.97
C CYS A 68 -2.80 -14.21 -11.65
N VAL A 69 -2.54 -12.91 -11.68
CA VAL A 69 -1.96 -12.17 -10.55
C VAL A 69 -2.93 -11.16 -9.94
N ILE A 70 -2.74 -10.91 -8.64
CA ILE A 70 -3.28 -9.75 -7.94
C ILE A 70 -2.12 -8.79 -7.73
N VAL A 71 -2.31 -7.53 -8.09
CA VAL A 71 -1.32 -6.48 -7.88
C VAL A 71 -1.64 -5.74 -6.58
N VAL A 72 -0.68 -5.62 -5.68
CA VAL A 72 -0.70 -4.64 -4.60
C VAL A 72 0.20 -3.49 -5.02
N SER A 73 -0.39 -2.33 -5.30
CA SER A 73 0.30 -1.13 -5.77
C SER A 73 0.40 -0.10 -4.65
N SER A 74 1.59 0.44 -4.45
CA SER A 74 1.89 1.37 -3.37
C SER A 74 2.93 2.38 -3.85
N HIS A 75 2.56 3.65 -3.97
CA HIS A 75 3.52 4.65 -4.40
C HIS A 75 4.59 4.92 -3.33
N VAL A 76 5.78 5.30 -3.75
CA VAL A 76 6.92 5.57 -2.87
C VAL A 76 7.43 7.00 -2.94
N ASP A 77 7.06 7.75 -3.98
CA ASP A 77 7.37 9.17 -4.10
C ASP A 77 6.66 9.98 -3.00
N CYS A 78 7.09 11.20 -2.82
CA CYS A 78 6.52 12.10 -1.83
C CYS A 78 6.82 13.55 -2.17
N VAL A 79 5.91 14.44 -1.82
CA VAL A 79 6.01 15.90 -2.04
C VAL A 79 6.85 16.63 -1.00
N TYR A 80 7.17 16.00 0.14
CA TYR A 80 7.80 16.65 1.28
C TYR A 80 9.19 17.21 1.00
N GLU A 81 9.44 18.44 1.47
CA GLU A 81 10.78 19.03 1.52
C GLU A 81 11.57 18.51 2.72
N SER A 82 10.88 18.27 3.84
CA SER A 82 11.46 17.72 5.07
C SER A 82 10.67 16.48 5.52
N LEU A 83 11.37 15.47 6.04
CA LEU A 83 10.76 14.27 6.57
C LEU A 83 10.76 14.31 8.09
N CYS A 84 9.66 13.92 8.72
CA CYS A 84 9.53 13.87 10.16
C CYS A 84 8.90 12.56 10.67
N PHE A 85 9.27 12.18 11.88
CA PHE A 85 8.66 11.09 12.63
C PHE A 85 8.80 11.36 14.13
N GLU A 86 7.69 11.47 14.85
CA GLU A 86 7.63 11.72 16.28
C GLU A 86 6.54 10.88 16.94
N MET A 87 6.90 10.11 17.96
CA MET A 87 5.91 9.44 18.81
C MET A 87 5.29 10.45 19.76
N LEU A 88 3.96 10.52 19.78
CA LEU A 88 3.26 11.44 20.66
C LEU A 88 2.97 10.78 22.01
N PRO A 89 3.03 11.53 23.12
CA PRO A 89 2.59 11.05 24.41
C PRO A 89 1.12 10.64 24.36
N SER A 90 0.79 9.48 24.93
CA SER A 90 -0.58 9.03 25.12
C SER A 90 -0.78 8.64 26.57
N ASP A 91 -1.90 9.06 27.15
CA ASP A 91 -2.33 8.63 28.48
C ASP A 91 -2.89 7.19 28.45
N ASP A 92 -3.30 6.71 27.26
CA ASP A 92 -3.72 5.34 27.04
C ASP A 92 -2.62 4.54 26.33
N ALA A 93 -2.03 3.57 27.03
CA ALA A 93 -1.02 2.70 26.45
C ALA A 93 -1.52 1.84 25.28
N ALA A 94 -2.82 1.74 25.08
CA ALA A 94 -3.43 1.05 23.94
C ALA A 94 -3.51 1.95 22.68
N GLU A 95 -3.46 3.28 22.84
CA GLU A 95 -3.48 4.24 21.73
C GLU A 95 -2.09 4.77 21.43
N LEU A 96 -1.44 4.18 20.43
CA LEU A 96 -0.17 4.67 19.91
C LEU A 96 -0.45 5.62 18.75
N THR A 97 -0.16 6.91 18.96
CA THR A 97 -0.25 7.95 17.92
C THR A 97 1.13 8.50 17.63
N ALA A 98 1.42 8.74 16.37
CA ALA A 98 2.63 9.42 15.94
C ALA A 98 2.31 10.52 14.94
N ARG A 99 3.18 11.53 14.88
CA ARG A 99 3.23 12.53 13.83
C ARG A 99 4.30 12.14 12.82
N GLY A 100 4.02 12.27 11.53
CA GLY A 100 4.99 11.91 10.50
C GLY A 100 4.56 12.31 9.10
N THR A 101 5.50 12.25 8.18
CA THR A 101 5.31 12.41 6.74
C THR A 101 4.92 11.03 6.16
N TRP A 102 3.63 10.70 6.27
CA TRP A 102 3.13 9.35 6.09
C TRP A 102 2.94 8.93 4.64
N ASP A 103 2.71 9.87 3.76
CA ASP A 103 2.38 9.65 2.37
C ASP A 103 3.62 9.30 1.54
N ASN A 104 3.71 8.08 0.99
CA ASN A 104 2.88 6.90 1.31
C ASN A 104 3.68 5.88 2.15
N ALA A 105 4.60 6.37 2.97
CA ALA A 105 5.55 5.55 3.75
C ALA A 105 4.86 4.62 4.74
N LEU A 106 3.67 4.99 5.25
CA LEU A 106 2.95 4.18 6.23
C LEU A 106 2.41 2.90 5.59
N THR A 107 1.78 3.02 4.42
CA THR A 107 1.25 1.86 3.70
C THR A 107 2.37 1.05 3.06
N ASN A 108 3.46 1.69 2.58
CA ASN A 108 4.69 0.96 2.19
C ASN A 108 5.19 0.07 3.34
N ALA A 109 5.17 0.57 4.59
CA ALA A 109 5.57 -0.23 5.74
C ALA A 109 4.65 -1.43 5.98
N ALA A 110 3.34 -1.27 5.75
CA ALA A 110 2.37 -2.37 5.88
C ALA A 110 2.59 -3.44 4.80
N VAL A 111 2.80 -3.02 3.56
CA VAL A 111 3.11 -3.93 2.45
C VAL A 111 4.39 -4.72 2.73
N VAL A 112 5.48 -4.04 3.13
CA VAL A 112 6.75 -4.68 3.49
C VAL A 112 6.59 -5.63 4.69
N GLU A 113 5.80 -5.26 5.71
CA GLU A 113 5.48 -6.14 6.85
C GLU A 113 4.83 -7.45 6.39
N LEU A 114 3.88 -7.38 5.46
CA LEU A 114 3.20 -8.54 4.91
C LEU A 114 4.11 -9.39 4.02
N MET A 115 4.97 -8.77 3.23
CA MET A 115 5.99 -9.47 2.44
C MET A 115 6.93 -10.28 3.37
N LEU A 116 7.47 -9.66 4.41
CA LEU A 116 8.40 -10.28 5.35
C LEU A 116 7.77 -11.37 6.22
N SER A 117 6.48 -11.25 6.51
CA SER A 117 5.76 -12.24 7.33
C SER A 117 5.19 -13.41 6.53
N GLY A 118 5.34 -13.42 5.20
CA GLY A 118 4.80 -14.46 4.32
C GLY A 118 3.29 -14.56 4.33
N ARG A 119 2.60 -13.44 4.58
CA ARG A 119 1.13 -13.39 4.71
C ARG A 119 0.39 -13.12 3.40
N LEU A 120 1.11 -12.70 2.37
CA LEU A 120 0.53 -12.49 1.04
C LEU A 120 0.47 -13.80 0.27
N PRO A 121 -0.63 -14.08 -0.47
CA PRO A 121 -0.71 -15.23 -1.37
C PRO A 121 0.40 -15.23 -2.43
N GLN A 122 0.75 -16.41 -2.94
CA GLN A 122 1.84 -16.57 -3.92
C GLN A 122 1.58 -15.91 -5.28
N ASN A 123 0.31 -15.69 -5.63
CA ASN A 123 -0.10 -15.00 -6.84
C ASN A 123 -0.19 -13.48 -6.67
N VAL A 124 0.21 -12.95 -5.52
CA VAL A 124 0.32 -11.51 -5.32
C VAL A 124 1.66 -11.02 -5.86
N VAL A 125 1.59 -9.96 -6.63
CA VAL A 125 2.74 -9.17 -7.10
C VAL A 125 2.66 -7.82 -6.42
N VAL A 126 3.77 -7.36 -5.86
CA VAL A 126 3.85 -6.04 -5.21
C VAL A 126 4.55 -5.06 -6.13
N ALA A 127 3.92 -3.94 -6.40
CA ALA A 127 4.47 -2.83 -7.16
C ALA A 127 4.74 -1.64 -6.22
N PHE A 128 5.97 -1.13 -6.26
CA PHE A 128 6.31 0.17 -5.70
C PHE A 128 6.48 1.15 -6.85
N THR A 129 5.66 2.21 -6.86
CA THR A 129 5.46 3.13 -7.97
C THR A 129 5.91 4.55 -7.62
N GLY A 130 6.20 5.36 -8.62
CA GLY A 130 6.51 6.78 -8.48
C GLY A 130 5.61 7.63 -9.38
N ASP A 131 5.77 8.97 -9.26
CA ASP A 131 5.00 9.97 -9.97
C ASP A 131 3.49 9.93 -9.65
N GLU A 132 3.12 9.34 -8.51
CA GLU A 132 1.72 9.31 -8.08
C GLU A 132 1.19 10.71 -7.87
N GLU A 133 1.94 11.55 -7.19
CA GLU A 133 1.65 12.92 -6.81
C GLU A 133 1.43 13.89 -8.00
N VAL A 134 1.65 13.40 -9.24
CA VAL A 134 1.52 14.22 -10.45
C VAL A 134 0.71 13.55 -11.55
N LYS A 135 1.08 12.33 -11.98
CA LYS A 135 0.47 11.64 -13.14
C LYS A 135 0.43 10.13 -13.02
N SER A 136 0.89 9.55 -11.92
CA SER A 136 0.90 8.10 -11.66
C SER A 136 1.50 7.27 -12.80
N ARG A 137 2.58 7.76 -13.44
CA ARG A 137 3.23 7.05 -14.56
C ARG A 137 3.86 5.73 -14.14
N GLY A 138 4.25 5.61 -12.86
CA GLY A 138 4.72 4.34 -12.31
C GLY A 138 3.67 3.24 -12.42
N ALA A 139 2.40 3.54 -12.16
CA ALA A 139 1.29 2.60 -12.34
C ALA A 139 1.13 2.18 -13.82
N GLN A 140 1.33 3.11 -14.78
CA GLN A 140 1.33 2.77 -16.22
C GLN A 140 2.48 1.82 -16.57
N GLU A 141 3.68 2.03 -16.01
CA GLU A 141 4.82 1.12 -16.20
C GLU A 141 4.54 -0.28 -15.64
N VAL A 142 3.82 -0.40 -14.50
CA VAL A 142 3.38 -1.69 -13.94
C VAL A 142 2.50 -2.46 -14.93
N VAL A 143 1.47 -1.79 -15.50
CA VAL A 143 0.60 -2.40 -16.50
C VAL A 143 1.41 -2.86 -17.72
N GLY A 144 2.33 -2.02 -18.21
CA GLY A 144 3.23 -2.36 -19.31
C GLY A 144 4.07 -3.60 -19.03
N ALA A 145 4.73 -3.66 -17.88
CA ALA A 145 5.60 -4.79 -17.48
C ALA A 145 4.82 -6.11 -17.34
N LEU A 146 3.61 -6.07 -16.76
CA LEU A 146 2.77 -7.27 -16.64
C LEU A 146 2.22 -7.74 -17.99
N SER A 147 1.92 -6.79 -18.88
CA SER A 147 1.53 -7.10 -20.26
C SER A 147 2.68 -7.72 -21.06
N GLU A 148 3.90 -7.21 -20.92
CA GLU A 148 5.10 -7.77 -21.55
C GLU A 148 5.43 -9.19 -21.03
N ALA A 149 5.12 -9.46 -19.77
CA ALA A 149 5.24 -10.79 -19.17
C ALA A 149 4.09 -11.73 -19.54
N ASP A 150 3.11 -11.28 -20.34
CA ASP A 150 1.88 -11.99 -20.71
C ASP A 150 1.10 -12.51 -19.49
N CYS A 151 1.07 -11.70 -18.42
CA CYS A 151 0.33 -12.00 -17.18
C CYS A 151 -1.10 -11.46 -17.28
N TYR A 152 -2.06 -12.19 -16.71
CA TYR A 152 -3.43 -11.73 -16.51
C TYR A 152 -3.56 -11.06 -15.15
N VAL A 153 -3.85 -9.76 -15.14
CA VAL A 153 -4.14 -9.03 -13.90
C VAL A 153 -5.60 -9.24 -13.53
N ARG A 154 -5.83 -9.99 -12.47
CA ARG A 154 -7.18 -10.27 -11.95
C ARG A 154 -7.77 -9.09 -11.20
N PHE A 155 -6.96 -8.44 -10.38
CA PHE A 155 -7.38 -7.33 -9.53
C PHE A 155 -6.18 -6.48 -9.10
N VAL A 156 -6.42 -5.20 -8.85
CA VAL A 156 -5.41 -4.29 -8.30
C VAL A 156 -5.91 -3.75 -6.95
N VAL A 157 -5.10 -3.89 -5.92
CA VAL A 157 -5.29 -3.25 -4.62
C VAL A 157 -4.25 -2.14 -4.51
N VAL A 158 -4.69 -0.91 -4.66
CA VAL A 158 -3.88 0.26 -4.36
C VAL A 158 -3.85 0.46 -2.85
N THR A 159 -2.72 0.86 -2.30
CA THR A 159 -2.59 1.17 -0.89
C THR A 159 -2.15 2.61 -0.70
N ASP A 160 -2.88 3.36 0.12
CA ASP A 160 -2.63 4.78 0.31
C ASP A 160 -3.00 5.25 1.72
N VAL A 161 -2.72 6.51 2.05
CA VAL A 161 -3.23 7.20 3.23
C VAL A 161 -4.39 8.12 2.85
N THR A 162 -5.26 8.44 3.81
CA THR A 162 -6.43 9.29 3.55
C THR A 162 -6.83 10.06 4.82
N ASN A 163 -7.50 11.19 4.67
CA ASN A 163 -8.17 11.83 5.80
C ASN A 163 -9.55 11.22 6.11
N VAL A 164 -10.11 10.43 5.20
CA VAL A 164 -11.40 9.78 5.39
C VAL A 164 -11.35 8.82 6.58
N GLY A 165 -12.35 8.92 7.45
CA GLY A 165 -12.46 8.01 8.61
C GLY A 165 -11.58 8.37 9.81
N TRP A 166 -10.67 9.34 9.71
CA TRP A 166 -9.86 9.78 10.85
C TRP A 166 -10.71 10.21 12.05
N GLU A 167 -11.66 11.12 11.84
CA GLU A 167 -12.54 11.62 12.92
C GLU A 167 -13.46 10.55 13.53
N HIS A 168 -13.69 9.46 12.81
CA HIS A 168 -14.48 8.33 13.23
C HIS A 168 -13.67 7.19 13.87
N GLY A 169 -12.34 7.34 13.97
CA GLY A 169 -11.48 6.33 14.56
C GLY A 169 -11.40 5.04 13.74
N LEU A 170 -11.64 5.10 12.43
CA LEU A 170 -11.53 3.92 11.56
C LEU A 170 -10.09 3.43 11.48
N ALA A 171 -9.93 2.12 11.36
CA ALA A 171 -8.62 1.50 11.18
C ALA A 171 -8.18 1.52 9.71
N PHE A 172 -9.13 1.49 8.78
CA PHE A 172 -8.91 1.61 7.33
C PHE A 172 -10.19 2.05 6.61
N THR A 173 -10.03 2.47 5.35
CA THR A 173 -11.14 2.67 4.41
C THR A 173 -10.89 1.86 3.15
N ILE A 174 -11.98 1.51 2.46
CA ILE A 174 -11.96 0.97 1.10
C ILE A 174 -12.53 2.06 0.21
N GLU A 175 -11.73 2.52 -0.72
CA GLU A 175 -12.04 3.68 -1.57
C GLU A 175 -11.88 3.31 -3.04
N ASN A 176 -12.46 4.09 -3.95
CA ASN A 176 -12.26 4.00 -5.41
C ASN A 176 -12.42 2.57 -5.97
N ASP A 177 -13.56 1.91 -5.69
CA ASP A 177 -13.86 0.57 -6.21
C ASP A 177 -14.28 0.63 -7.69
N LEU A 178 -13.29 0.76 -8.58
CA LEU A 178 -13.47 1.00 -10.01
C LEU A 178 -13.45 -0.33 -10.80
N ASN A 179 -14.37 -0.47 -11.76
CA ASN A 179 -14.57 -1.68 -12.56
C ASN A 179 -14.79 -2.96 -11.75
N VAL A 180 -15.21 -2.85 -10.50
CA VAL A 180 -15.50 -4.00 -9.64
C VAL A 180 -16.91 -4.52 -9.92
N ASP A 181 -17.03 -5.77 -10.34
CA ASP A 181 -18.34 -6.38 -10.54
C ASP A 181 -19.03 -6.66 -9.20
N ILE A 182 -20.36 -6.81 -9.25
CA ILE A 182 -21.21 -6.93 -8.06
C ILE A 182 -20.90 -8.19 -7.23
N LEU A 183 -20.45 -9.27 -7.84
CA LEU A 183 -20.13 -10.52 -7.14
C LEU A 183 -18.81 -10.38 -6.39
N THR A 184 -17.82 -9.77 -7.03
CA THR A 184 -16.55 -9.41 -6.41
C THR A 184 -16.76 -8.43 -5.26
N ALA A 185 -17.53 -7.35 -5.45
CA ALA A 185 -17.86 -6.40 -4.39
C ALA A 185 -18.57 -7.08 -3.21
N HIS A 186 -19.54 -7.97 -3.49
CA HIS A 186 -20.22 -8.74 -2.45
C HIS A 186 -19.24 -9.64 -1.67
N SER A 187 -18.34 -10.33 -2.36
CA SER A 187 -17.34 -11.21 -1.74
C SER A 187 -16.39 -10.42 -0.83
N ILE A 188 -15.97 -9.22 -1.25
CA ILE A 188 -15.15 -8.32 -0.44
C ILE A 188 -15.90 -7.91 0.83
N VAL A 189 -17.13 -7.43 0.71
CA VAL A 189 -17.95 -7.00 1.86
C VAL A 189 -18.18 -8.16 2.84
N GLU A 190 -18.52 -9.35 2.32
CA GLU A 190 -18.72 -10.54 3.15
C GLU A 190 -17.44 -10.97 3.87
N GLY A 191 -16.31 -10.99 3.16
CA GLY A 191 -15.01 -11.35 3.73
C GLY A 191 -14.51 -10.35 4.76
N MET A 192 -14.86 -9.06 4.61
CA MET A 192 -14.48 -7.99 5.54
C MET A 192 -15.41 -7.86 6.76
N LYS A 193 -16.42 -8.70 6.93
CA LYS A 193 -17.36 -8.65 8.08
C LYS A 193 -16.68 -8.68 9.44
N GLY A 194 -15.54 -9.35 9.57
CA GLY A 194 -14.74 -9.38 10.79
C GLY A 194 -14.25 -8.02 11.26
N TYR A 195 -14.25 -7.03 10.37
CA TYR A 195 -13.83 -5.65 10.64
C TYR A 195 -15.00 -4.67 10.81
N ALA A 196 -16.25 -5.16 10.94
CA ALA A 196 -17.43 -4.30 11.06
C ALA A 196 -17.25 -3.24 12.15
N GLY A 197 -17.56 -1.99 11.83
CA GLY A 197 -17.40 -0.82 12.72
C GLY A 197 -15.95 -0.31 12.83
N ARG A 198 -14.99 -0.92 12.13
CA ARG A 198 -13.57 -0.52 12.12
C ARG A 198 -13.13 0.00 10.77
N TYR A 199 -13.94 -0.07 9.74
CA TYR A 199 -13.66 0.46 8.42
C TYR A 199 -14.86 1.18 7.82
N GLY A 200 -14.58 2.03 6.83
CA GLY A 200 -15.55 2.72 5.99
C GLY A 200 -15.40 2.30 4.53
N PHE A 201 -16.47 2.49 3.76
CA PHE A 201 -16.48 2.29 2.32
C PHE A 201 -16.86 3.60 1.63
N VAL A 202 -16.04 4.05 0.66
CA VAL A 202 -16.25 5.27 -0.13
C VAL A 202 -16.10 4.94 -1.60
N HIS A 203 -17.21 4.83 -2.30
CA HIS A 203 -17.26 4.40 -3.69
C HIS A 203 -16.38 5.28 -4.61
N GLU A 204 -16.47 6.61 -4.47
CA GLU A 204 -15.62 7.55 -5.18
C GLU A 204 -14.99 8.52 -4.18
N ALA A 205 -13.69 8.44 -4.01
CA ALA A 205 -12.90 9.35 -3.19
C ALA A 205 -12.06 10.29 -4.08
N LEU A 206 -11.06 10.91 -3.50
CA LEU A 206 -10.07 11.66 -4.28
C LEU A 206 -9.33 10.72 -5.23
N PRO A 207 -8.97 11.18 -6.45
CA PRO A 207 -8.16 10.39 -7.37
C PRO A 207 -6.82 10.00 -6.74
N ASP A 208 -6.42 8.76 -6.99
CA ASP A 208 -5.12 8.19 -6.70
C ASP A 208 -4.67 7.33 -7.90
N GLU A 209 -3.64 6.53 -7.79
CA GLU A 209 -3.18 5.71 -8.93
C GLU A 209 -4.18 4.64 -9.38
N SER A 210 -5.27 4.37 -8.63
CA SER A 210 -6.32 3.44 -9.07
C SER A 210 -7.00 3.89 -10.37
N TRP A 211 -7.05 5.20 -10.61
CA TRP A 211 -7.60 5.76 -11.83
C TRP A 211 -6.80 5.37 -13.07
N ILE A 212 -5.50 5.17 -12.93
CA ILE A 212 -4.69 4.63 -14.03
C ILE A 212 -5.10 3.20 -14.35
N TYR A 213 -5.27 2.35 -13.34
CA TYR A 213 -5.73 0.98 -13.56
C TYR A 213 -7.15 0.93 -14.16
N ASP A 214 -8.02 1.87 -13.80
CA ASP A 214 -9.34 2.04 -14.41
C ASP A 214 -9.26 2.36 -15.91
N GLU A 215 -8.30 3.19 -16.36
CA GLU A 215 -8.10 3.49 -17.79
C GLU A 215 -7.83 2.22 -18.59
N TYR A 216 -7.12 1.26 -18.02
CA TYR A 216 -6.86 -0.07 -18.60
C TYR A 216 -7.97 -1.08 -18.35
N LYS A 217 -9.10 -0.67 -17.74
CA LYS A 217 -10.25 -1.53 -17.41
C LYS A 217 -9.91 -2.69 -16.49
N LEU A 218 -8.91 -2.52 -15.65
CA LEU A 218 -8.59 -3.46 -14.60
C LEU A 218 -9.49 -3.19 -13.38
N PRO A 219 -10.10 -4.23 -12.79
CA PRO A 219 -10.85 -4.04 -11.55
C PRO A 219 -9.87 -3.67 -10.42
N CYS A 220 -10.17 -2.58 -9.72
CA CYS A 220 -9.30 -2.07 -8.67
C CYS A 220 -10.08 -1.42 -7.53
N LEU A 221 -9.43 -1.31 -6.40
CA LEU A 221 -9.85 -0.49 -5.27
C LEU A 221 -8.62 0.03 -4.52
N THR A 222 -8.82 1.05 -3.70
CA THR A 222 -7.79 1.56 -2.81
C THR A 222 -8.12 1.19 -1.36
N LEU A 223 -7.16 0.56 -0.68
CA LEU A 223 -7.20 0.33 0.76
C LEU A 223 -6.37 1.41 1.44
N CYS A 224 -7.03 2.35 2.14
CA CYS A 224 -6.36 3.49 2.74
C CYS A 224 -6.22 3.36 4.26
N HIS A 225 -5.09 3.88 4.79
CA HIS A 225 -4.89 4.07 6.22
C HIS A 225 -5.27 5.51 6.61
N PRO A 226 -6.26 5.72 7.50
CA PRO A 226 -6.66 7.05 7.93
C PRO A 226 -5.55 7.80 8.68
N VAL A 227 -5.32 9.06 8.27
CA VAL A 227 -4.41 10.00 8.92
C VAL A 227 -5.13 11.32 9.20
N GLY A 228 -4.71 12.04 10.22
CA GLY A 228 -5.33 13.30 10.63
C GLY A 228 -4.43 14.50 10.32
N GLY A 229 -5.05 15.58 9.85
CA GLY A 229 -4.34 16.81 9.51
C GLY A 229 -3.99 16.89 8.03
N ASP A 230 -3.05 17.75 7.68
CA ASP A 230 -2.59 17.94 6.30
C ASP A 230 -1.56 16.85 5.94
N MET A 231 -1.94 15.94 5.03
CA MET A 231 -1.10 14.80 4.61
C MET A 231 0.18 15.27 3.91
N HIS A 232 0.13 16.40 3.19
CA HIS A 232 1.24 16.91 2.38
C HIS A 232 2.08 17.98 3.12
N SER A 233 1.84 18.17 4.43
CA SER A 233 2.62 19.11 5.23
C SER A 233 3.95 18.52 5.68
N ASP A 234 5.03 19.29 5.59
CA ASP A 234 6.34 18.97 6.16
C ASP A 234 6.31 18.85 7.70
N GLU A 235 5.30 19.44 8.36
CA GLU A 235 5.08 19.27 9.80
C GLU A 235 4.53 17.89 10.15
N GLY A 236 4.07 17.16 9.15
CA GLY A 236 3.54 15.80 9.24
C GLY A 236 2.10 15.74 9.75
N ALA A 237 1.39 14.72 9.30
CA ALA A 237 0.06 14.35 9.74
C ALA A 237 0.11 13.40 10.96
N LEU A 238 -1.05 13.14 11.56
CA LEU A 238 -1.20 12.21 12.69
C LEU A 238 -1.60 10.82 12.19
N ALA A 239 -0.96 9.77 12.67
CA ALA A 239 -1.38 8.40 12.42
C ALA A 239 -1.61 7.63 13.72
N ARG A 240 -2.70 6.83 13.77
CA ARG A 240 -2.95 5.87 14.86
C ARG A 240 -2.20 4.58 14.58
N LEU A 241 -0.97 4.45 15.10
CA LEU A 241 -0.15 3.26 14.89
C LEU A 241 -0.73 2.02 15.58
N SER A 242 -1.65 2.17 16.54
CA SER A 242 -2.46 1.08 17.08
C SER A 242 -3.42 0.46 16.06
N ALA A 243 -3.82 1.19 15.02
CA ALA A 243 -4.62 0.68 13.90
C ALA A 243 -3.79 -0.06 12.83
N PHE A 244 -2.49 0.17 12.77
CA PHE A 244 -1.60 -0.40 11.76
C PHE A 244 -1.67 -1.94 11.66
N PRO A 245 -1.68 -2.74 12.78
CA PRO A 245 -1.84 -4.19 12.67
C PRO A 245 -3.15 -4.61 12.02
N VAL A 246 -4.24 -3.87 12.31
CA VAL A 246 -5.57 -4.13 11.73
C VAL A 246 -5.58 -3.84 10.24
N TYR A 247 -4.93 -2.76 9.82
CA TYR A 247 -4.73 -2.44 8.41
C TYR A 247 -3.95 -3.55 7.69
N CYS A 248 -2.84 -4.03 8.27
CA CYS A 248 -2.09 -5.16 7.71
C CYS A 248 -2.95 -6.44 7.62
N ASP A 249 -3.77 -6.73 8.65
CA ASP A 249 -4.67 -7.88 8.64
C ASP A 249 -5.71 -7.75 7.52
N ALA A 250 -6.30 -6.56 7.38
CA ALA A 250 -7.29 -6.27 6.33
C ALA A 250 -6.69 -6.42 4.92
N LEU A 251 -5.49 -5.90 4.67
CA LEU A 251 -4.82 -6.03 3.37
C LEU A 251 -4.52 -7.50 3.04
N ALA A 252 -4.01 -8.28 4.01
CA ALA A 252 -3.74 -9.70 3.80
C ALA A 252 -5.02 -10.49 3.53
N ASP A 253 -6.10 -10.21 4.27
CA ASP A 253 -7.38 -10.90 4.08
C ASP A 253 -8.04 -10.50 2.77
N LEU A 254 -7.95 -9.23 2.37
CA LEU A 254 -8.41 -8.78 1.05
C LEU A 254 -7.70 -9.51 -0.07
N CYS A 255 -6.37 -9.62 -0.04
CA CYS A 255 -5.61 -10.38 -1.04
C CYS A 255 -6.03 -11.86 -1.09
N LYS A 256 -6.33 -12.49 0.05
CA LYS A 256 -6.83 -13.88 0.09
C LYS A 256 -8.22 -13.99 -0.54
N ILE A 257 -9.16 -13.10 -0.18
CA ILE A 257 -10.50 -13.07 -0.75
C ILE A 257 -10.40 -12.99 -2.28
N LEU A 258 -9.60 -12.05 -2.80
CA LEU A 258 -9.43 -11.86 -4.23
C LEU A 258 -8.74 -13.04 -4.93
N THR A 259 -7.85 -13.77 -4.23
CA THR A 259 -7.23 -14.99 -4.75
C THR A 259 -8.24 -16.14 -4.89
N GLU A 260 -9.19 -16.23 -3.96
CA GLU A 260 -10.19 -17.31 -3.91
C GLU A 260 -11.39 -17.09 -4.86
N LEU A 261 -11.54 -15.92 -5.47
CA LEU A 261 -12.58 -15.65 -6.46
C LEU A 261 -12.40 -16.56 -7.69
N THR A 262 -13.42 -17.32 -8.02
CA THR A 262 -13.44 -18.34 -9.10
C THR A 262 -14.25 -17.90 -10.33
N HIS A 263 -14.22 -16.60 -10.66
CA HIS A 263 -15.05 -16.07 -11.76
C HIS A 263 -14.29 -15.95 -13.06
#